data_6ae650242d0f3ac3db0986c8020d9103
#
_entry.id   6ae650242d0f3ac3db0986c8020d9103
#
_cell.length_a   1.000
_cell.length_b   1.000
_cell.length_c   1.000
_cell.angle_alpha   90.00
_cell.angle_beta   90.00
_cell.angle_gamma   90.00
#
_symmetry.space_group_name_H-M   'P 1'
#
loop_
_entity.id
_entity.type
_entity.pdbx_description
1 polymer ?
#
loop_
_entity_poly.entity_id
_entity_poly.type
_entity_poly.pdbx_seq_one_letter_code
_entity_poly.pdbx_strand_id
1 'polypeptide(L)'
;MRNIVAVVATFSILVAAVTITVFSQSQTSDQNRFVEKKSSKKDDISAEKIPVPSGPYSHPEKFSLRPSKSISKDEVERLKLALHKASYFKPLSDKSVQCLLCPRHCLIKDGERGACRIRANYDGTLYALTYGKPVAINNDPVEKKPLNHFLPGTKSLSIATIGCNFGCIFCQNWHISQEYPERGEHLFIVEYFARLIPGKSDLTVFTPSELVQLAKLLGADSISYTYTEPSVFYEYMLDTAKEARKAGVKNIWVTCGYLEEKPLRELCKYLDAANVDLKGFSEEFYSRYCGSNLAPVLKTLKILKEENVWLEITNLVIPGANDSDEMIRKMCVWLKENLGTDVPLHFSRFYPNYKLQDRPETPFSTLQRAAKIAKEEGIKYVYIGNVWAEGVEDTLCPDCGKRLVRRRLMSVLENHIKDGKCEFCKTSIPGVWSLNSSK
;
A
#
# COMPACT_ATOMS: atom_id res chain seq x y z
N MET A 1 1.79 22.21 32.97
CA MET A 1 1.48 20.92 32.28
C MET A 1 -0.01 20.71 31.93
N ARG A 2 -0.97 21.41 32.55
CA ARG A 2 -2.41 21.27 32.20
C ARG A 2 -2.87 22.00 30.92
N ASN A 3 -2.15 23.00 30.44
CA ASN A 3 -2.55 23.80 29.28
C ASN A 3 -2.06 23.25 27.92
N ILE A 4 -1.11 22.32 27.90
CA ILE A 4 -0.60 21.72 26.64
C ILE A 4 -1.53 20.62 26.12
N VAL A 5 -2.22 19.92 27.01
CA VAL A 5 -3.16 18.85 26.63
C VAL A 5 -4.43 19.40 25.96
N ALA A 6 -4.85 20.63 26.31
CA ALA A 6 -6.04 21.27 25.73
C ALA A 6 -5.81 21.75 24.28
N VAL A 7 -4.58 22.17 23.93
CA VAL A 7 -4.25 22.65 22.57
C VAL A 7 -4.14 21.51 21.58
N VAL A 8 -3.66 20.33 21.99
CA VAL A 8 -3.56 19.16 21.11
C VAL A 8 -4.94 18.57 20.79
N ALA A 9 -5.89 18.63 21.74
CA ALA A 9 -7.26 18.15 21.51
C ALA A 9 -8.04 19.06 20.54
N THR A 10 -7.83 20.37 20.58
CA THR A 10 -8.49 21.33 19.67
C THR A 10 -7.97 21.26 18.24
N PHE A 11 -6.68 20.97 18.03
CA PHE A 11 -6.13 20.87 16.67
C PHE A 11 -6.57 19.58 15.96
N SER A 12 -6.74 18.48 16.69
CA SER A 12 -7.28 17.21 16.13
C SER A 12 -8.74 17.35 15.72
N ILE A 13 -9.52 18.20 16.39
CA ILE A 13 -10.93 18.47 16.05
C ILE A 13 -11.05 19.40 14.84
N LEU A 14 -10.12 20.34 14.64
CA LEU A 14 -10.15 21.29 13.51
C LEU A 14 -9.79 20.61 12.18
N VAL A 15 -8.88 19.64 12.16
CA VAL A 15 -8.55 18.86 10.95
C VAL A 15 -9.69 17.91 10.57
N ALA A 16 -10.47 17.42 11.54
CA ALA A 16 -11.68 16.63 11.27
C ALA A 16 -12.86 17.48 10.76
N ALA A 17 -12.96 18.75 11.18
CA ALA A 17 -14.09 19.62 10.84
C ALA A 17 -14.02 20.20 9.42
N VAL A 18 -12.83 20.38 8.82
CA VAL A 18 -12.67 20.89 7.45
C VAL A 18 -13.03 19.84 6.39
N THR A 19 -13.06 18.56 6.76
CA THR A 19 -13.47 17.45 5.85
C THR A 19 -14.99 17.17 5.86
N ILE A 20 -15.77 17.82 6.72
CA ILE A 20 -17.20 17.49 6.96
C ILE A 20 -18.18 18.39 6.18
N THR A 21 -17.75 19.48 5.55
CA THR A 21 -18.67 20.50 5.02
C THR A 21 -19.08 20.34 3.54
N VAL A 22 -18.67 19.28 2.86
CA VAL A 22 -19.13 19.04 1.48
C VAL A 22 -19.69 17.63 1.37
N PHE A 23 -20.95 17.42 1.69
CA PHE A 23 -21.78 16.39 1.10
C PHE A 23 -23.09 16.18 1.88
N SER A 24 -24.14 16.86 1.45
CA SER A 24 -25.50 16.38 1.60
C SER A 24 -26.28 16.65 0.31
N GLN A 25 -26.96 15.64 -0.13
CA GLN A 25 -28.05 15.55 -1.12
C GLN A 25 -27.72 14.72 -2.37
N SER A 26 -28.28 13.54 -2.45
CA SER A 26 -29.39 13.11 -3.32
C SER A 26 -29.50 11.58 -3.33
N GLN A 27 -30.59 11.05 -2.83
CA GLN A 27 -31.04 9.66 -3.10
C GLN A 27 -32.33 9.73 -3.90
N THR A 28 -32.42 8.95 -4.97
CA THR A 28 -33.66 8.25 -5.37
C THR A 28 -33.39 7.08 -6.31
N SER A 29 -33.91 5.97 -5.92
CA SER A 29 -34.43 4.75 -6.59
C SER A 29 -34.06 4.38 -8.03
N ASP A 30 -33.59 3.15 -8.20
CA ASP A 30 -34.24 2.21 -9.13
C ASP A 30 -33.88 0.74 -8.79
N GLN A 31 -34.94 -0.10 -8.72
CA GLN A 31 -34.85 -1.54 -8.52
C GLN A 31 -35.27 -2.30 -9.79
N ASN A 32 -34.66 -3.44 -9.99
CA ASN A 32 -35.11 -4.66 -10.66
C ASN A 32 -34.73 -4.99 -12.10
N ARG A 33 -34.18 -6.19 -12.15
CA ARG A 33 -34.21 -7.30 -13.12
C ARG A 33 -32.87 -7.69 -13.77
N PHE A 34 -32.34 -8.83 -13.32
CA PHE A 34 -31.54 -9.68 -14.22
C PHE A 34 -31.72 -11.17 -13.94
N VAL A 35 -31.99 -11.91 -14.99
CA VAL A 35 -32.20 -13.34 -15.09
C VAL A 35 -30.87 -14.05 -15.40
N GLU A 36 -30.65 -15.21 -14.76
CA GLU A 36 -29.45 -16.05 -14.89
C GLU A 36 -29.28 -16.69 -16.27
N LYS A 37 -28.02 -16.78 -16.72
CA LYS A 37 -27.55 -17.82 -17.64
C LYS A 37 -26.22 -18.39 -17.16
N LYS A 38 -26.21 -19.65 -16.76
CA LYS A 38 -25.01 -20.46 -16.50
C LYS A 38 -24.38 -20.92 -17.81
N SER A 39 -23.09 -20.70 -17.99
CA SER A 39 -22.27 -21.37 -19.00
C SER A 39 -20.98 -21.86 -18.36
N SER A 40 -20.78 -23.17 -18.44
CA SER A 40 -19.59 -23.87 -17.99
C SER A 40 -18.61 -24.06 -19.13
N LYS A 41 -17.47 -23.40 -19.09
CA LYS A 41 -16.23 -23.82 -19.78
C LYS A 41 -15.04 -23.36 -18.94
N LYS A 42 -14.14 -24.28 -18.62
CA LYS A 42 -12.82 -23.96 -18.06
C LYS A 42 -11.97 -23.40 -19.19
N ASP A 43 -11.95 -22.09 -19.33
CA ASP A 43 -10.99 -21.39 -20.18
C ASP A 43 -9.73 -21.10 -19.38
N ASP A 44 -8.59 -21.24 -20.01
CA ASP A 44 -7.26 -20.93 -19.46
C ASP A 44 -7.23 -19.44 -19.08
N ILE A 45 -7.21 -19.14 -17.76
CA ILE A 45 -7.40 -17.79 -17.21
C ILE A 45 -6.07 -17.05 -17.29
N SER A 46 -5.73 -16.52 -18.46
CA SER A 46 -4.62 -15.60 -18.64
C SER A 46 -5.08 -14.16 -18.42
N ALA A 47 -4.48 -13.47 -17.43
CA ALA A 47 -4.74 -12.06 -17.16
C ALA A 47 -4.30 -11.13 -18.33
N GLU A 48 -3.53 -11.66 -19.29
CA GLU A 48 -2.98 -10.90 -20.41
C GLU A 48 -4.04 -10.41 -21.41
N LYS A 49 -5.17 -11.11 -21.52
CA LYS A 49 -6.21 -10.88 -22.53
C LYS A 49 -7.47 -10.19 -22.04
N ILE A 50 -7.49 -9.67 -20.82
CA ILE A 50 -8.66 -8.96 -20.31
C ILE A 50 -8.59 -7.49 -20.75
N PRO A 51 -9.51 -7.00 -21.59
CA PRO A 51 -9.55 -5.60 -21.97
C PRO A 51 -9.98 -4.71 -20.80
N VAL A 52 -9.56 -3.46 -20.83
CA VAL A 52 -10.16 -2.42 -19.99
C VAL A 52 -11.62 -2.24 -20.42
N PRO A 53 -12.59 -2.16 -19.50
CA PRO A 53 -14.00 -2.03 -19.84
C PRO A 53 -14.26 -0.87 -20.80
N SER A 54 -15.06 -1.08 -21.82
CA SER A 54 -15.60 -0.01 -22.65
C SER A 54 -16.65 0.78 -21.87
N GLY A 55 -16.55 2.10 -21.84
CA GLY A 55 -17.44 2.97 -21.09
C GLY A 55 -17.39 4.41 -21.59
N PRO A 56 -18.13 5.33 -20.98
CA PRO A 56 -18.20 6.73 -21.40
C PRO A 56 -16.93 7.54 -21.11
N TYR A 57 -15.93 6.94 -20.44
CA TYR A 57 -14.71 7.61 -20.02
C TYR A 57 -13.57 7.42 -21.01
N SER A 58 -12.70 8.43 -21.10
CA SER A 58 -11.46 8.32 -21.86
C SER A 58 -10.51 7.28 -21.24
N HIS A 59 -9.81 6.56 -22.09
CA HIS A 59 -8.76 5.64 -21.67
C HIS A 59 -7.40 6.22 -22.05
N PRO A 60 -6.49 6.35 -21.07
CA PRO A 60 -5.15 6.87 -21.34
C PRO A 60 -4.40 5.94 -22.29
N GLU A 61 -3.49 6.50 -23.08
CA GLU A 61 -2.58 5.71 -23.90
C GLU A 61 -1.61 4.92 -23.03
N LYS A 62 -1.06 3.83 -23.57
CA LYS A 62 -0.02 3.06 -22.92
C LYS A 62 1.20 3.94 -22.70
N PHE A 63 1.77 3.90 -21.49
CA PHE A 63 3.00 4.63 -21.20
C PHE A 63 3.94 3.81 -20.32
N SER A 64 5.20 4.18 -20.35
CA SER A 64 6.22 3.70 -19.39
C SER A 64 6.93 4.88 -18.75
N LEU A 65 7.31 4.73 -17.50
CA LEU A 65 8.15 5.74 -16.85
C LEU A 65 9.52 5.76 -17.51
N ARG A 66 9.94 6.97 -17.94
CA ARG A 66 11.30 7.20 -18.45
C ARG A 66 12.26 7.48 -17.30
N PRO A 67 13.57 7.30 -17.49
CA PRO A 67 14.56 7.79 -16.55
C PRO A 67 14.33 9.26 -16.21
N SER A 68 14.51 9.62 -14.95
CA SER A 68 14.28 10.97 -14.48
C SER A 68 15.46 11.89 -14.79
N LYS A 69 15.27 13.20 -14.62
CA LYS A 69 16.35 14.20 -14.81
C LYS A 69 17.60 13.82 -14.04
N SER A 70 18.77 14.12 -14.63
CA SER A 70 20.05 14.02 -13.97
C SER A 70 20.14 14.98 -12.77
N ILE A 71 21.02 14.65 -11.84
CA ILE A 71 21.43 15.50 -10.72
C ILE A 71 22.92 15.25 -10.48
N SER A 72 23.71 16.31 -10.33
CA SER A 72 25.14 16.15 -10.05
C SER A 72 25.38 15.70 -8.61
N LYS A 73 26.51 15.06 -8.36
CA LYS A 73 26.90 14.64 -7.02
C LYS A 73 27.05 15.85 -6.08
N ASP A 74 27.64 16.93 -6.58
CA ASP A 74 27.82 18.17 -5.82
C ASP A 74 26.45 18.79 -5.43
N GLU A 75 25.45 18.68 -6.32
CA GLU A 75 24.10 19.14 -6.01
C GLU A 75 23.44 18.25 -4.94
N VAL A 76 23.65 16.94 -4.97
CA VAL A 76 23.17 16.02 -3.94
C VAL A 76 23.79 16.37 -2.58
N GLU A 77 25.08 16.66 -2.52
CA GLU A 77 25.79 17.05 -1.30
C GLU A 77 25.30 18.41 -0.80
N ARG A 78 25.18 19.41 -1.69
CA ARG A 78 24.67 20.76 -1.38
C ARG A 78 23.25 20.71 -0.81
N LEU A 79 22.40 19.86 -1.33
CA LEU A 79 21.02 19.66 -0.89
C LEU A 79 20.91 18.69 0.31
N LYS A 80 22.04 18.21 0.80
CA LYS A 80 22.11 17.23 1.90
C LYS A 80 21.23 15.99 1.67
N LEU A 81 21.07 15.55 0.42
CA LEU A 81 20.47 14.28 0.09
C LEU A 81 21.39 13.14 0.53
N ALA A 82 20.84 11.95 0.72
CA ALA A 82 21.66 10.82 1.10
C ALA A 82 22.53 10.33 -0.08
N LEU A 83 23.78 9.95 0.19
CA LEU A 83 24.63 9.17 -0.70
C LEU A 83 24.81 7.78 -0.10
N HIS A 84 23.70 7.09 0.17
CA HIS A 84 23.73 5.73 0.68
C HIS A 84 23.91 4.75 -0.49
N LYS A 85 24.99 3.92 -0.45
CA LYS A 85 25.24 2.94 -1.51
C LYS A 85 24.07 1.98 -1.64
N ALA A 86 23.49 1.92 -2.82
CA ALA A 86 22.34 1.06 -3.09
C ALA A 86 22.74 -0.42 -3.17
N SER A 87 21.81 -1.29 -2.87
CA SER A 87 21.88 -2.73 -3.09
C SER A 87 21.30 -3.09 -4.48
N TYR A 88 21.55 -4.32 -4.93
CA TYR A 88 20.92 -4.88 -6.13
C TYR A 88 21.12 -4.04 -7.39
N PHE A 89 22.38 -3.79 -7.75
CA PHE A 89 22.75 -3.24 -9.06
C PHE A 89 23.97 -3.95 -9.64
N LYS A 90 24.17 -3.82 -10.95
CA LYS A 90 25.32 -4.32 -11.69
C LYS A 90 26.01 -3.13 -12.37
N PRO A 91 27.29 -2.83 -12.05
CA PRO A 91 28.06 -1.85 -12.81
C PRO A 91 28.40 -2.40 -14.20
N LEU A 92 28.53 -1.51 -15.19
CA LEU A 92 28.90 -1.80 -16.58
C LEU A 92 30.20 -1.09 -16.93
N SER A 93 30.80 -1.48 -18.03
CA SER A 93 32.18 -1.02 -18.44
C SER A 93 32.21 0.47 -18.80
N ASP A 94 31.11 1.06 -19.19
CA ASP A 94 30.94 2.49 -19.54
C ASP A 94 30.55 3.39 -18.35
N LYS A 95 30.75 2.90 -17.11
CA LYS A 95 30.33 3.54 -15.87
C LYS A 95 28.78 3.68 -15.72
N SER A 96 27.99 3.15 -16.64
CA SER A 96 26.55 2.99 -16.38
C SER A 96 26.29 1.86 -15.40
N VAL A 97 25.09 1.83 -14.81
CA VAL A 97 24.66 0.74 -13.92
C VAL A 97 23.30 0.21 -14.35
N GLN A 98 23.11 -1.08 -14.23
CA GLN A 98 21.79 -1.69 -14.31
C GLN A 98 21.24 -1.89 -12.89
N CYS A 99 20.14 -1.23 -12.56
CA CYS A 99 19.43 -1.45 -11.31
C CYS A 99 18.65 -2.77 -11.39
N LEU A 100 18.83 -3.65 -10.41
CA LEU A 100 18.22 -4.98 -10.34
C LEU A 100 17.23 -5.12 -9.17
N LEU A 101 16.80 -3.99 -8.61
CA LEU A 101 15.92 -3.99 -7.43
C LEU A 101 14.47 -4.32 -7.79
N CYS A 102 13.96 -3.76 -8.87
CA CYS A 102 12.58 -3.94 -9.30
C CYS A 102 12.50 -4.30 -10.79
N PRO A 103 11.36 -4.83 -11.28
CA PRO A 103 11.19 -5.28 -12.67
C PRO A 103 11.36 -4.21 -13.76
N ARG A 104 11.67 -2.96 -13.40
CA ARG A 104 12.03 -1.94 -14.39
C ARG A 104 13.43 -2.11 -14.97
N HIS A 105 14.32 -2.71 -14.21
CA HIS A 105 15.71 -2.95 -14.63
C HIS A 105 16.38 -1.74 -15.30
N CYS A 106 16.20 -0.55 -14.71
CA CYS A 106 16.68 0.71 -15.28
C CYS A 106 18.17 0.64 -15.61
N LEU A 107 18.51 0.98 -16.85
CA LEU A 107 19.88 1.30 -17.25
C LEU A 107 20.09 2.79 -16.94
N ILE A 108 21.04 3.10 -16.06
CA ILE A 108 21.25 4.44 -15.50
C ILE A 108 22.69 4.86 -15.81
N LYS A 109 22.86 5.87 -16.66
CA LYS A 109 24.17 6.43 -17.01
C LYS A 109 24.72 7.25 -15.84
N ASP A 110 26.02 7.57 -15.91
CA ASP A 110 26.65 8.44 -14.92
C ASP A 110 25.92 9.79 -14.80
N GLY A 111 25.64 10.24 -13.57
CA GLY A 111 24.85 11.44 -13.27
C GLY A 111 23.34 11.30 -13.48
N GLU A 112 22.84 10.17 -14.00
CA GLU A 112 21.39 9.96 -14.22
C GLU A 112 20.73 9.24 -13.03
N ARG A 113 19.36 9.22 -13.06
CA ARG A 113 18.52 8.53 -12.09
C ARG A 113 17.63 7.50 -12.77
N GLY A 114 17.25 6.48 -12.02
CA GLY A 114 16.20 5.53 -12.42
C GLY A 114 14.81 6.16 -12.47
N ALA A 115 13.86 5.43 -13.04
CA ALA A 115 12.45 5.85 -13.18
C ALA A 115 11.77 6.21 -11.85
N CYS A 116 12.25 5.67 -10.73
CA CYS A 116 11.75 6.00 -9.37
C CYS A 116 12.22 7.38 -8.85
N ARG A 117 13.14 8.07 -9.54
CA ARG A 117 13.68 9.42 -9.24
C ARG A 117 14.65 9.51 -8.06
N ILE A 118 14.81 8.44 -7.28
CA ILE A 118 15.56 8.47 -6.01
C ILE A 118 16.80 7.56 -6.00
N ARG A 119 17.06 6.85 -7.08
CA ARG A 119 18.27 6.03 -7.23
C ARG A 119 19.12 6.62 -8.36
N ALA A 120 20.31 7.11 -8.02
CA ALA A 120 21.19 7.79 -8.95
C ALA A 120 22.53 7.06 -9.08
N ASN A 121 23.12 7.10 -10.27
CA ASN A 121 24.43 6.55 -10.56
C ASN A 121 25.48 7.66 -10.53
N TYR A 122 26.55 7.43 -9.80
CA TYR A 122 27.76 8.26 -9.84
C TYR A 122 28.97 7.34 -9.97
N ASP A 123 29.69 7.53 -11.07
CA ASP A 123 30.93 6.82 -11.38
C ASP A 123 30.78 5.28 -11.27
N GLY A 124 29.71 4.72 -11.84
CA GLY A 124 29.44 3.28 -11.84
C GLY A 124 28.93 2.71 -10.50
N THR A 125 28.60 3.57 -9.56
CA THR A 125 28.01 3.17 -8.27
C THR A 125 26.60 3.75 -8.11
N LEU A 126 25.63 2.90 -7.81
CA LEU A 126 24.24 3.31 -7.56
C LEU A 126 24.03 3.73 -6.11
N TYR A 127 23.39 4.86 -5.91
CA TYR A 127 23.07 5.42 -4.59
C TYR A 127 21.58 5.61 -4.39
N ALA A 128 21.08 5.38 -3.17
CA ALA A 128 19.74 5.70 -2.70
C ALA A 128 19.75 7.09 -2.05
N LEU A 129 19.12 8.09 -2.69
CA LEU A 129 19.19 9.50 -2.30
C LEU A 129 18.30 9.87 -1.13
N THR A 130 17.39 8.99 -0.72
CA THR A 130 16.37 9.24 0.31
C THR A 130 16.54 8.40 1.58
N TYR A 131 17.69 7.73 1.74
CA TYR A 131 17.98 6.98 2.96
C TYR A 131 17.99 7.90 4.19
N GLY A 132 17.22 7.54 5.21
CA GLY A 132 17.08 8.34 6.42
C GLY A 132 16.26 9.63 6.25
N LYS A 133 15.63 9.87 5.10
CA LYS A 133 14.91 11.09 4.78
C LYS A 133 13.41 10.83 4.52
N PRO A 134 12.64 10.54 5.59
CA PRO A 134 11.19 10.44 5.45
C PRO A 134 10.59 11.80 5.10
N VAL A 135 9.52 11.80 4.29
CA VAL A 135 8.71 12.98 3.96
C VAL A 135 7.29 12.87 4.51
N ALA A 136 6.94 11.72 5.02
CA ALA A 136 5.70 11.50 5.75
C ALA A 136 5.97 10.57 6.94
N ILE A 137 5.49 10.98 8.12
CA ILE A 137 5.48 10.21 9.36
C ILE A 137 4.10 10.39 9.98
N ASN A 138 3.42 9.31 10.38
CA ASN A 138 2.15 9.34 11.08
C ASN A 138 2.04 8.14 12.04
N ASN A 139 1.30 8.31 13.13
CA ASN A 139 0.95 7.20 14.02
C ASN A 139 -0.51 6.80 13.78
N ASP A 140 -0.71 5.89 12.85
CA ASP A 140 -2.03 5.51 12.33
C ASP A 140 -2.57 4.22 12.99
N PRO A 141 -3.90 4.02 13.02
CA PRO A 141 -4.47 2.68 13.25
C PRO A 141 -3.98 1.69 12.18
N VAL A 142 -3.80 0.42 12.56
CA VAL A 142 -3.38 -0.64 11.62
C VAL A 142 -4.41 -0.86 10.50
N GLU A 143 -5.69 -0.62 10.79
CA GLU A 143 -6.78 -0.69 9.82
C GLU A 143 -6.62 0.29 8.65
N LYS A 144 -5.91 1.41 8.84
CA LYS A 144 -5.55 2.36 7.76
C LYS A 144 -4.53 1.77 6.77
N LYS A 145 -3.94 0.61 7.08
CA LYS A 145 -3.03 -0.14 6.20
C LYS A 145 -3.75 -1.23 5.40
N PRO A 146 -5.04 -1.15 5.21
CA PRO A 146 -6.09 -2.15 5.05
C PRO A 146 -5.67 -3.55 5.54
N LEU A 147 -5.42 -3.65 6.85
CA LEU A 147 -5.09 -4.89 7.54
C LEU A 147 -6.12 -5.15 8.63
N ASN A 148 -7.12 -5.97 8.28
CA ASN A 148 -8.24 -6.30 9.17
C ASN A 148 -8.00 -7.57 10.00
N HIS A 149 -7.07 -8.40 9.58
CA HIS A 149 -6.70 -9.65 10.27
C HIS A 149 -5.27 -9.61 10.85
N PHE A 150 -4.71 -8.43 11.00
CA PHE A 150 -3.39 -8.24 11.60
C PHE A 150 -3.46 -7.23 12.75
N LEU A 151 -3.33 -7.72 13.99
CA LEU A 151 -3.30 -6.93 15.24
C LEU A 151 -4.39 -5.84 15.30
N PRO A 152 -5.68 -6.16 15.14
CA PRO A 152 -6.74 -5.18 15.04
C PRO A 152 -6.79 -4.25 16.26
N GLY A 153 -6.98 -2.94 16.03
CA GLY A 153 -7.04 -1.90 17.05
C GLY A 153 -5.68 -1.40 17.54
N THR A 154 -4.56 -1.91 17.01
CA THR A 154 -3.21 -1.43 17.35
C THR A 154 -2.81 -0.20 16.52
N LYS A 155 -1.71 0.45 16.89
CA LYS A 155 -1.13 1.57 16.16
C LYS A 155 0.10 1.16 15.39
N SER A 156 0.32 1.83 14.26
CA SER A 156 1.49 1.64 13.41
C SER A 156 2.15 2.98 13.08
N LEU A 157 3.45 3.09 13.32
CA LEU A 157 4.24 4.22 12.85
C LEU A 157 4.43 4.09 11.34
N SER A 158 3.77 4.96 10.58
CA SER A 158 3.77 4.97 9.12
C SER A 158 4.85 5.90 8.60
N ILE A 159 5.67 5.42 7.68
CA ILE A 159 6.73 6.22 7.06
C ILE A 159 6.71 6.10 5.53
N ALA A 160 7.11 7.18 4.87
CA ALA A 160 7.41 7.22 3.44
C ALA A 160 8.60 8.12 3.14
N THR A 161 9.33 7.80 2.08
CA THR A 161 10.22 8.73 1.39
C THR A 161 9.62 9.18 0.06
N ILE A 162 10.20 10.18 -0.59
CA ILE A 162 9.84 10.57 -1.96
C ILE A 162 10.15 9.44 -2.94
N GLY A 163 9.34 9.36 -4.00
CA GLY A 163 9.57 8.50 -5.14
C GLY A 163 8.67 7.26 -5.19
N CYS A 164 8.50 6.73 -6.40
CA CYS A 164 7.74 5.51 -6.68
C CYS A 164 8.21 4.91 -7.99
N ASN A 165 8.21 3.59 -8.10
CA ASN A 165 8.50 2.90 -9.36
C ASN A 165 7.25 2.71 -10.23
N PHE A 166 6.07 3.18 -9.80
CA PHE A 166 4.85 3.32 -10.59
C PHE A 166 4.60 4.77 -10.98
N GLY A 167 3.77 4.97 -12.02
CA GLY A 167 3.30 6.27 -12.50
C GLY A 167 1.78 6.36 -12.52
N CYS A 168 1.10 5.82 -11.50
CA CYS A 168 -0.36 5.78 -11.45
C CYS A 168 -0.96 7.16 -11.66
N ILE A 169 -1.77 7.31 -12.72
CA ILE A 169 -2.41 8.60 -13.07
C ILE A 169 -3.51 9.02 -12.07
N PHE A 170 -3.92 8.10 -11.20
CA PHE A 170 -4.92 8.28 -10.13
C PHE A 170 -4.31 8.35 -8.72
N CYS A 171 -3.00 8.56 -8.60
CA CYS A 171 -2.29 8.49 -7.33
C CYS A 171 -2.73 9.61 -6.37
N GLN A 172 -3.26 9.25 -5.18
CA GLN A 172 -3.64 10.22 -4.15
C GLN A 172 -2.42 10.89 -3.51
N ASN A 173 -1.29 10.18 -3.46
CA ASN A 173 -0.03 10.68 -2.89
C ASN A 173 0.95 11.17 -3.98
N TRP A 174 0.45 11.68 -5.11
CA TRP A 174 1.28 12.08 -6.25
C TRP A 174 2.33 13.14 -5.87
N HIS A 175 2.01 14.02 -4.96
CA HIS A 175 2.86 15.11 -4.46
C HIS A 175 4.14 14.61 -3.74
N ILE A 176 4.19 13.34 -3.32
CA ILE A 176 5.42 12.71 -2.78
C ILE A 176 5.88 11.51 -3.61
N SER A 177 4.97 10.82 -4.31
CA SER A 177 5.32 9.65 -5.11
C SER A 177 5.88 10.01 -6.50
N GLN A 178 5.45 11.14 -7.08
CA GLN A 178 5.85 11.59 -8.42
C GLN A 178 6.82 12.78 -8.39
N GLU A 179 7.28 13.18 -7.21
CA GLU A 179 8.23 14.27 -7.01
C GLU A 179 9.70 13.80 -6.96
N TYR A 180 10.59 14.77 -6.96
CA TYR A 180 12.03 14.60 -6.83
C TYR A 180 12.48 14.89 -5.40
N PRO A 181 13.52 14.21 -4.87
CA PRO A 181 13.96 14.39 -3.48
C PRO A 181 14.43 15.82 -3.17
N GLU A 182 14.88 16.58 -4.16
CA GLU A 182 15.29 17.99 -4.00
C GLU A 182 14.13 18.98 -3.79
N ARG A 183 12.88 18.55 -3.98
CA ARG A 183 11.68 19.40 -3.82
C ARG A 183 10.94 19.17 -2.51
N GLY A 184 11.58 18.59 -1.53
CA GLY A 184 10.96 18.19 -0.26
C GLY A 184 10.36 19.36 0.55
N GLU A 185 9.13 19.75 0.24
CA GLU A 185 8.38 20.81 0.95
C GLU A 185 7.64 20.31 2.22
N HIS A 186 7.82 19.04 2.65
CA HIS A 186 6.97 18.45 3.69
C HIS A 186 7.67 18.28 5.04
N LEU A 187 8.56 19.18 5.41
CA LEU A 187 9.41 19.03 6.59
C LEU A 187 8.70 19.23 7.94
N PHE A 188 7.61 20.01 8.01
CA PHE A 188 6.99 20.35 9.31
C PHE A 188 6.54 19.13 10.12
N ILE A 189 5.88 18.16 9.48
CA ILE A 189 5.42 16.96 10.17
C ILE A 189 6.61 16.09 10.61
N VAL A 190 7.64 16.02 9.78
CA VAL A 190 8.87 15.27 10.06
C VAL A 190 9.62 15.89 11.23
N GLU A 191 9.80 17.22 11.22
CA GLU A 191 10.42 17.95 12.32
C GLU A 191 9.64 17.82 13.62
N TYR A 192 8.31 17.87 13.58
CA TYR A 192 7.48 17.62 14.76
C TYR A 192 7.81 16.28 15.41
N PHE A 193 7.83 15.21 14.64
CA PHE A 193 8.17 13.88 15.15
C PHE A 193 9.63 13.78 15.60
N ALA A 194 10.56 14.45 14.93
CA ALA A 194 11.96 14.49 15.32
C ALA A 194 12.15 15.10 16.71
N ARG A 195 11.41 16.17 17.03
CA ARG A 195 11.46 16.83 18.35
C ARG A 195 10.96 15.97 19.50
N LEU A 196 10.23 14.88 19.22
CA LEU A 196 9.79 13.94 20.23
C LEU A 196 10.93 13.00 20.69
N ILE A 197 12.00 12.87 19.90
CA ILE A 197 13.14 12.02 20.22
C ILE A 197 14.12 12.77 21.11
N PRO A 198 14.38 12.32 22.35
CA PRO A 198 15.29 12.99 23.27
C PRO A 198 16.70 13.13 22.68
N GLY A 199 17.25 14.34 22.75
CA GLY A 199 18.63 14.64 22.32
C GLY A 199 18.84 14.69 20.79
N LYS A 200 17.78 14.58 19.99
CA LYS A 200 17.90 14.65 18.52
C LYS A 200 18.18 16.08 18.07
N SER A 201 19.29 16.28 17.35
CA SER A 201 19.75 17.59 16.82
C SER A 201 19.39 17.79 15.35
N ASP A 202 19.56 16.77 14.50
CA ASP A 202 19.12 16.82 13.10
C ASP A 202 17.64 16.42 12.98
N LEU A 203 16.80 17.41 12.70
CA LEU A 203 15.35 17.23 12.64
C LEU A 203 14.88 16.70 11.26
N THR A 204 15.77 16.53 10.30
CA THR A 204 15.44 16.16 8.91
C THR A 204 15.84 14.73 8.55
N VAL A 205 16.70 14.10 9.35
CA VAL A 205 17.19 12.73 9.14
C VAL A 205 16.73 11.83 10.26
N PHE A 206 16.24 10.66 9.94
CA PHE A 206 15.89 9.62 10.89
C PHE A 206 16.68 8.34 10.60
N THR A 207 17.54 7.96 11.49
CA THR A 207 18.20 6.64 11.43
C THR A 207 17.17 5.52 11.67
N PRO A 208 17.43 4.29 11.24
CA PRO A 208 16.59 3.13 11.54
C PRO A 208 16.26 2.98 13.03
N SER A 209 17.25 3.16 13.90
CA SER A 209 17.07 3.06 15.35
C SER A 209 16.20 4.18 15.93
N GLU A 210 16.29 5.40 15.40
CA GLU A 210 15.45 6.53 15.81
C GLU A 210 13.98 6.32 15.40
N LEU A 211 13.70 5.70 14.25
CA LEU A 211 12.33 5.32 13.89
C LEU A 211 11.74 4.28 14.85
N VAL A 212 12.55 3.30 15.27
CA VAL A 212 12.11 2.31 16.25
C VAL A 212 11.90 2.95 17.63
N GLN A 213 12.77 3.87 18.04
CA GLN A 213 12.60 4.65 19.25
C GLN A 213 11.31 5.48 19.21
N LEU A 214 11.05 6.15 18.08
CA LEU A 214 9.84 6.94 17.86
C LEU A 214 8.57 6.06 17.92
N ALA A 215 8.59 4.88 17.31
CA ALA A 215 7.47 3.95 17.36
C ALA A 215 7.13 3.59 18.82
N LYS A 216 8.14 3.26 19.62
CA LYS A 216 7.95 2.96 21.06
C LYS A 216 7.44 4.16 21.86
N LEU A 217 7.98 5.36 21.61
CA LEU A 217 7.52 6.59 22.28
C LEU A 217 6.05 6.90 21.97
N LEU A 218 5.57 6.57 20.78
CA LEU A 218 4.20 6.80 20.34
C LEU A 218 3.25 5.63 20.66
N GLY A 219 3.74 4.57 21.31
CA GLY A 219 2.96 3.37 21.61
C GLY A 219 2.50 2.64 20.34
N ALA A 220 3.30 2.67 19.28
CA ALA A 220 3.04 1.93 18.05
C ALA A 220 3.60 0.51 18.17
N ASP A 221 2.76 -0.49 17.89
CA ASP A 221 3.12 -1.91 17.93
C ASP A 221 3.84 -2.37 16.67
N SER A 222 3.77 -1.55 15.62
CA SER A 222 4.38 -1.84 14.32
C SER A 222 4.92 -0.58 13.62
N ILE A 223 5.80 -0.79 12.63
CA ILE A 223 6.21 0.22 11.66
C ILE A 223 5.66 -0.19 10.30
N SER A 224 4.95 0.74 9.65
CA SER A 224 4.41 0.57 8.29
C SER A 224 5.22 1.38 7.28
N TYR A 225 5.82 0.69 6.33
CA TYR A 225 6.41 1.29 5.14
C TYR A 225 5.30 1.45 4.11
N THR A 226 4.92 2.71 3.75
CA THR A 226 3.63 2.99 3.08
C THR A 226 3.62 4.30 2.29
N TYR A 227 2.45 4.75 1.86
CA TYR A 227 2.08 5.99 1.16
C TYR A 227 2.66 6.15 -0.26
N THR A 228 3.95 5.95 -0.45
CA THR A 228 4.61 5.87 -1.75
C THR A 228 4.85 4.39 -2.11
N GLU A 229 5.93 4.07 -2.79
CA GLU A 229 6.29 2.67 -2.99
C GLU A 229 7.55 2.33 -2.18
N PRO A 230 7.42 1.57 -1.08
CA PRO A 230 8.55 1.29 -0.20
C PRO A 230 9.69 0.50 -0.85
N SER A 231 9.41 -0.25 -1.93
CA SER A 231 10.44 -0.94 -2.70
C SER A 231 11.57 -0.01 -3.17
N VAL A 232 11.27 1.28 -3.42
CA VAL A 232 12.27 2.20 -3.97
C VAL A 232 13.25 2.73 -2.91
N PHE A 233 12.82 2.79 -1.63
CA PHE A 233 13.70 3.09 -0.49
C PHE A 233 14.10 1.82 0.29
N TYR A 234 14.36 0.77 -0.43
CA TYR A 234 14.58 -0.60 0.03
C TYR A 234 15.60 -0.70 1.18
N GLU A 235 16.76 -0.09 1.04
CA GLU A 235 17.85 -0.16 2.03
C GLU A 235 17.39 0.42 3.37
N TYR A 236 16.71 1.57 3.34
CA TYR A 236 16.20 2.22 4.55
C TYR A 236 15.09 1.41 5.21
N MET A 237 14.17 0.85 4.39
CA MET A 237 13.14 -0.06 4.85
C MET A 237 13.75 -1.32 5.48
N LEU A 238 14.68 -1.97 4.80
CA LEU A 238 15.29 -3.22 5.27
C LEU A 238 16.05 -3.03 6.59
N ASP A 239 16.85 -1.97 6.70
CA ASP A 239 17.62 -1.70 7.90
C ASP A 239 16.71 -1.32 9.07
N THR A 240 15.65 -0.54 8.81
CA THR A 240 14.63 -0.24 9.82
C THR A 240 13.90 -1.51 10.26
N ALA A 241 13.56 -2.41 9.32
CA ALA A 241 12.88 -3.66 9.63
C ALA A 241 13.75 -4.60 10.49
N LYS A 242 15.06 -4.62 10.25
CA LYS A 242 16.02 -5.36 11.09
C LYS A 242 16.04 -4.82 12.53
N GLU A 243 16.13 -3.50 12.68
CA GLU A 243 16.13 -2.87 14.02
C GLU A 243 14.78 -3.03 14.73
N ALA A 244 13.66 -2.86 14.03
CA ALA A 244 12.33 -3.06 14.56
C ALA A 244 12.15 -4.49 15.10
N ARG A 245 12.56 -5.50 14.34
CA ARG A 245 12.51 -6.91 14.78
C ARG A 245 13.31 -7.17 16.06
N LYS A 246 14.55 -6.64 16.16
CA LYS A 246 15.36 -6.74 17.37
C LYS A 246 14.66 -6.12 18.59
N ALA A 247 13.90 -5.07 18.35
CA ALA A 247 13.19 -4.31 19.37
C ALA A 247 11.79 -4.84 19.73
N GLY A 248 11.33 -5.92 19.05
CA GLY A 248 10.01 -6.52 19.22
C GLY A 248 8.87 -5.73 18.54
N VAL A 249 9.20 -4.78 17.66
CA VAL A 249 8.23 -3.99 16.88
C VAL A 249 7.97 -4.71 15.57
N LYS A 250 6.69 -4.88 15.19
CA LYS A 250 6.28 -5.59 13.97
C LYS A 250 6.51 -4.74 12.71
N ASN A 251 6.72 -5.39 11.57
CA ASN A 251 6.98 -4.74 10.28
C ASN A 251 5.86 -4.99 9.29
N ILE A 252 5.29 -3.92 8.74
CA ILE A 252 4.20 -3.94 7.76
C ILE A 252 4.66 -3.30 6.46
N TRP A 253 4.42 -3.98 5.34
CA TRP A 253 4.71 -3.49 3.99
C TRP A 253 3.41 -3.22 3.24
N VAL A 254 3.12 -1.94 2.96
CA VAL A 254 1.98 -1.51 2.13
C VAL A 254 2.52 -1.08 0.78
N THR A 255 2.24 -1.85 -0.27
CA THR A 255 3.02 -1.81 -1.52
C THR A 255 2.19 -2.06 -2.77
N CYS A 256 2.72 -1.63 -3.91
CA CYS A 256 2.25 -2.07 -5.23
C CYS A 256 2.79 -3.47 -5.63
N GLY A 257 3.64 -4.09 -4.80
CA GLY A 257 4.18 -5.41 -5.06
C GLY A 257 5.18 -5.50 -6.23
N TYR A 258 5.96 -4.44 -6.49
CA TYR A 258 6.83 -4.38 -7.67
C TYR A 258 8.30 -4.42 -7.29
N LEU A 259 8.72 -5.58 -6.78
CA LEU A 259 10.07 -5.87 -6.29
C LEU A 259 10.56 -7.18 -6.93
N GLU A 260 11.85 -7.28 -7.23
CA GLU A 260 12.44 -8.52 -7.73
C GLU A 260 12.46 -9.61 -6.65
N GLU A 261 12.45 -10.88 -7.06
CA GLU A 261 12.36 -12.02 -6.15
C GLU A 261 13.45 -12.04 -5.08
N LYS A 262 14.71 -11.82 -5.46
CA LYS A 262 15.83 -11.90 -4.51
C LYS A 262 15.74 -10.86 -3.39
N PRO A 263 15.57 -9.55 -3.66
CA PRO A 263 15.33 -8.57 -2.61
C PRO A 263 14.02 -8.80 -1.83
N LEU A 264 12.98 -9.32 -2.48
CA LEU A 264 11.72 -9.63 -1.81
C LEU A 264 11.89 -10.73 -0.76
N ARG A 265 12.51 -11.86 -1.13
CA ARG A 265 12.75 -12.96 -0.18
C ARG A 265 13.69 -12.55 0.97
N GLU A 266 14.65 -11.65 0.71
CA GLU A 266 15.46 -11.07 1.80
C GLU A 266 14.60 -10.24 2.75
N LEU A 267 13.73 -9.37 2.22
CA LEU A 267 12.84 -8.53 3.01
C LEU A 267 11.83 -9.37 3.82
N CYS A 268 11.27 -10.43 3.24
CA CYS A 268 10.29 -11.31 3.88
C CYS A 268 10.79 -11.93 5.19
N LYS A 269 12.11 -12.04 5.37
CA LYS A 269 12.70 -12.50 6.64
C LYS A 269 12.38 -11.58 7.82
N TYR A 270 12.05 -10.34 7.56
CA TYR A 270 11.81 -9.30 8.56
C TYR A 270 10.37 -8.77 8.56
N LEU A 271 9.57 -9.08 7.53
CA LEU A 271 8.16 -8.68 7.46
C LEU A 271 7.27 -9.59 8.31
N ASP A 272 6.30 -9.00 8.96
CA ASP A 272 5.23 -9.69 9.67
C ASP A 272 3.93 -9.69 8.85
N ALA A 273 3.62 -8.58 8.16
CA ALA A 273 2.44 -8.45 7.31
C ALA A 273 2.72 -7.59 6.06
N ALA A 274 1.90 -7.81 5.04
CA ALA A 274 1.85 -6.97 3.86
C ALA A 274 0.39 -6.72 3.43
N ASN A 275 0.11 -5.49 2.98
CA ASN A 275 -1.05 -5.21 2.14
C ASN A 275 -0.54 -4.87 0.74
N VAL A 276 -1.00 -5.62 -0.25
CA VAL A 276 -0.59 -5.42 -1.65
C VAL A 276 -1.75 -4.84 -2.45
N ASP A 277 -1.47 -3.70 -3.08
CA ASP A 277 -2.38 -3.06 -4.03
C ASP A 277 -2.40 -3.84 -5.36
N LEU A 278 -3.33 -4.77 -5.52
CA LEU A 278 -3.66 -5.37 -6.82
C LEU A 278 -4.63 -4.42 -7.55
N LYS A 279 -4.07 -3.45 -8.26
CA LYS A 279 -4.79 -2.28 -8.78
C LYS A 279 -5.78 -2.59 -9.90
N GLY A 280 -5.62 -3.70 -10.59
CA GLY A 280 -6.49 -4.22 -11.64
C GLY A 280 -6.04 -5.62 -12.03
N PHE A 281 -6.78 -6.28 -12.93
CA PHE A 281 -6.45 -7.64 -13.34
C PHE A 281 -6.33 -7.76 -14.87
N SER A 282 -5.53 -6.85 -15.47
CA SER A 282 -5.09 -6.95 -16.86
C SER A 282 -3.79 -6.18 -17.10
N GLU A 283 -2.97 -6.67 -18.02
CA GLU A 283 -1.74 -5.96 -18.45
C GLU A 283 -2.09 -4.63 -19.12
N GLU A 284 -3.23 -4.53 -19.80
CA GLU A 284 -3.69 -3.29 -20.40
C GLU A 284 -3.97 -2.24 -19.34
N PHE A 285 -4.67 -2.59 -18.25
CA PHE A 285 -4.90 -1.68 -17.14
C PHE A 285 -3.58 -1.19 -16.53
N TYR A 286 -2.66 -2.11 -16.22
CA TYR A 286 -1.37 -1.76 -15.63
C TYR A 286 -0.54 -0.84 -16.53
N SER A 287 -0.50 -1.12 -17.85
CA SER A 287 0.27 -0.29 -18.77
C SER A 287 -0.33 1.10 -18.99
N ARG A 288 -1.67 1.21 -19.03
CA ARG A 288 -2.37 2.49 -19.26
C ARG A 288 -2.50 3.35 -18.01
N TYR A 289 -2.84 2.75 -16.87
CA TYR A 289 -3.19 3.48 -15.65
C TYR A 289 -2.06 3.55 -14.63
N CYS A 290 -1.14 2.59 -14.63
CA CYS A 290 -0.06 2.50 -13.65
C CYS A 290 1.34 2.69 -14.26
N GLY A 291 1.47 2.63 -15.58
CA GLY A 291 2.76 2.68 -16.28
C GLY A 291 3.70 1.53 -15.88
N SER A 292 3.15 0.34 -15.67
CA SER A 292 3.85 -0.86 -15.18
C SER A 292 3.21 -2.14 -15.74
N ASN A 293 3.53 -3.31 -15.16
CA ASN A 293 3.06 -4.63 -15.58
C ASN A 293 2.39 -5.36 -14.43
N LEU A 294 1.40 -6.20 -14.72
CA LEU A 294 0.67 -7.02 -13.75
C LEU A 294 1.49 -8.24 -13.27
N ALA A 295 2.14 -8.95 -14.19
CA ALA A 295 2.79 -10.23 -13.89
C ALA A 295 3.77 -10.18 -12.71
N PRO A 296 4.64 -9.16 -12.53
CA PRO A 296 5.50 -9.06 -11.35
C PRO A 296 4.73 -8.91 -10.03
N VAL A 297 3.58 -8.23 -10.03
CA VAL A 297 2.72 -8.07 -8.84
C VAL A 297 2.15 -9.42 -8.42
N LEU A 298 1.65 -10.21 -9.39
CA LEU A 298 1.14 -11.56 -9.13
C LEU A 298 2.24 -12.49 -8.59
N LYS A 299 3.47 -12.36 -9.10
CA LYS A 299 4.62 -13.10 -8.57
C LYS A 299 4.92 -12.71 -7.12
N THR A 300 4.88 -11.43 -6.78
CA THR A 300 5.07 -10.93 -5.41
C THR A 300 4.03 -11.52 -4.45
N LEU A 301 2.75 -11.57 -4.84
CA LEU A 301 1.70 -12.16 -4.02
C LEU A 301 1.98 -13.62 -3.67
N LYS A 302 2.43 -14.42 -4.64
CA LYS A 302 2.82 -15.83 -4.42
C LYS A 302 3.99 -15.94 -3.44
N ILE A 303 5.05 -15.16 -3.66
CA ILE A 303 6.24 -15.18 -2.80
C ILE A 303 5.90 -14.80 -1.35
N LEU A 304 5.08 -13.77 -1.12
CA LEU A 304 4.64 -13.38 0.22
C LEU A 304 3.91 -14.53 0.92
N LYS A 305 3.08 -15.29 0.19
CA LYS A 305 2.39 -16.46 0.72
C LYS A 305 3.36 -17.60 1.03
N GLU A 306 4.30 -17.89 0.14
CA GLU A 306 5.36 -18.89 0.32
C GLU A 306 6.24 -18.60 1.54
N GLU A 307 6.58 -17.33 1.75
CA GLU A 307 7.43 -16.86 2.86
C GLU A 307 6.65 -16.66 4.18
N ASN A 308 5.37 -17.03 4.22
CA ASN A 308 4.50 -16.94 5.39
C ASN A 308 4.39 -15.51 5.96
N VAL A 309 4.46 -14.47 5.11
CA VAL A 309 4.09 -13.11 5.49
C VAL A 309 2.56 -13.02 5.51
N TRP A 310 1.97 -12.48 6.59
CA TRP A 310 0.52 -12.26 6.59
C TRP A 310 0.14 -11.32 5.44
N LEU A 311 -0.78 -11.75 4.57
CA LEU A 311 -1.11 -11.04 3.33
C LEU A 311 -2.59 -10.66 3.32
N GLU A 312 -2.85 -9.37 3.08
CA GLU A 312 -4.16 -8.86 2.67
C GLU A 312 -4.01 -8.09 1.34
N ILE A 313 -5.07 -8.02 0.55
CA ILE A 313 -5.01 -7.46 -0.81
C ILE A 313 -6.02 -6.33 -0.92
N THR A 314 -5.60 -5.20 -1.51
CA THR A 314 -6.48 -4.08 -1.79
C THR A 314 -6.64 -3.89 -3.30
N ASN A 315 -7.90 -3.78 -3.76
CA ASN A 315 -8.26 -3.36 -5.10
C ASN A 315 -9.00 -2.03 -5.05
N LEU A 316 -8.38 -0.97 -5.56
CA LEU A 316 -9.03 0.33 -5.76
C LEU A 316 -9.92 0.22 -7.00
N VAL A 317 -11.23 0.24 -6.81
CA VAL A 317 -12.19 0.08 -7.91
C VAL A 317 -12.40 1.43 -8.59
N ILE A 318 -12.07 1.52 -9.88
CA ILE A 318 -12.14 2.75 -10.69
C ILE A 318 -13.22 2.60 -11.77
N PRO A 319 -14.26 3.43 -11.77
CA PRO A 319 -15.36 3.36 -12.73
C PRO A 319 -14.86 3.39 -14.19
N GLY A 320 -15.30 2.40 -15.00
CA GLY A 320 -14.93 2.27 -16.41
C GLY A 320 -13.46 1.93 -16.66
N ALA A 321 -12.72 1.45 -15.66
CA ALA A 321 -11.31 1.07 -15.82
C ALA A 321 -11.03 -0.37 -15.37
N ASN A 322 -11.46 -0.75 -14.16
CA ASN A 322 -11.24 -2.07 -13.59
C ASN A 322 -12.47 -2.64 -12.87
N ASP A 323 -13.65 -2.06 -13.09
CA ASP A 323 -14.89 -2.35 -12.38
C ASP A 323 -15.85 -3.30 -13.12
N SER A 324 -15.41 -3.94 -14.22
CA SER A 324 -16.23 -4.94 -14.91
C SER A 324 -16.34 -6.23 -14.10
N ASP A 325 -17.52 -6.86 -14.17
CA ASP A 325 -17.79 -8.14 -13.50
C ASP A 325 -16.80 -9.23 -13.95
N GLU A 326 -16.44 -9.23 -15.24
CA GLU A 326 -15.46 -10.17 -15.80
C GLU A 326 -14.08 -10.00 -15.15
N MET A 327 -13.57 -8.75 -15.09
CA MET A 327 -12.24 -8.50 -14.51
C MET A 327 -12.20 -8.85 -13.01
N ILE A 328 -13.23 -8.46 -12.26
CA ILE A 328 -13.34 -8.77 -10.82
C ILE A 328 -13.41 -10.28 -10.62
N ARG A 329 -14.24 -10.99 -11.38
CA ARG A 329 -14.39 -12.45 -11.30
C ARG A 329 -13.09 -13.17 -11.59
N LYS A 330 -12.41 -12.84 -12.68
CA LYS A 330 -11.12 -13.44 -13.05
C LYS A 330 -10.04 -13.16 -11.99
N MET A 331 -10.02 -11.96 -11.41
CA MET A 331 -9.13 -11.64 -10.28
C MET A 331 -9.43 -12.56 -9.09
N CYS A 332 -10.68 -12.70 -8.68
CA CYS A 332 -11.06 -13.52 -7.53
C CYS A 332 -10.76 -15.01 -7.76
N VAL A 333 -11.01 -15.53 -8.96
CA VAL A 333 -10.66 -16.92 -9.33
C VAL A 333 -9.15 -17.13 -9.21
N TRP A 334 -8.35 -16.21 -9.77
CA TRP A 334 -6.90 -16.31 -9.66
C TRP A 334 -6.41 -16.27 -8.20
N LEU A 335 -6.97 -15.37 -7.38
CA LEU A 335 -6.63 -15.26 -5.96
C LEU A 335 -6.94 -16.58 -5.24
N LYS A 336 -8.12 -17.15 -5.45
CA LYS A 336 -8.53 -18.43 -4.88
C LYS A 336 -7.57 -19.57 -5.27
N GLU A 337 -7.23 -19.68 -6.54
CA GLU A 337 -6.40 -20.76 -7.08
C GLU A 337 -4.94 -20.67 -6.65
N ASN A 338 -4.40 -19.46 -6.49
CA ASN A 338 -2.97 -19.25 -6.22
C ASN A 338 -2.66 -18.92 -4.76
N LEU A 339 -3.60 -18.33 -4.01
CA LEU A 339 -3.37 -17.86 -2.64
C LEU A 339 -4.31 -18.50 -1.62
N GLY A 340 -5.39 -19.14 -2.09
CA GLY A 340 -6.44 -19.71 -1.26
C GLY A 340 -7.56 -18.71 -0.94
N THR A 341 -8.63 -19.20 -0.31
CA THR A 341 -9.85 -18.45 -0.01
C THR A 341 -9.76 -17.58 1.24
N ASP A 342 -8.71 -17.74 2.02
CA ASP A 342 -8.56 -17.14 3.36
C ASP A 342 -7.80 -15.80 3.35
N VAL A 343 -7.26 -15.39 2.19
CA VAL A 343 -6.60 -14.08 2.04
C VAL A 343 -7.65 -12.99 1.97
N PRO A 344 -7.66 -12.02 2.90
CA PRO A 344 -8.63 -10.94 2.89
C PRO A 344 -8.49 -10.04 1.67
N LEU A 345 -9.63 -9.70 1.05
CA LEU A 345 -9.72 -8.82 -0.10
C LEU A 345 -10.51 -7.56 0.24
N HIS A 346 -9.91 -6.41 0.02
CA HIS A 346 -10.49 -5.10 0.27
C HIS A 346 -10.81 -4.39 -1.06
N PHE A 347 -12.08 -4.08 -1.32
CA PHE A 347 -12.48 -3.19 -2.40
C PHE A 347 -12.56 -1.76 -1.87
N SER A 348 -11.71 -0.88 -2.38
CA SER A 348 -11.64 0.51 -1.93
C SER A 348 -12.27 1.46 -2.93
N ARG A 349 -13.00 2.48 -2.43
CA ARG A 349 -13.57 3.55 -3.25
C ARG A 349 -12.48 4.42 -3.85
N PHE A 350 -12.54 4.63 -5.16
CA PHE A 350 -11.77 5.64 -5.86
C PHE A 350 -12.42 7.02 -5.71
N TYR A 351 -11.58 8.05 -5.56
CA TYR A 351 -11.92 9.45 -5.70
C TYR A 351 -11.05 10.07 -6.80
N PRO A 352 -11.61 10.94 -7.68
CA PRO A 352 -10.85 11.65 -8.71
C PRO A 352 -9.62 12.33 -8.12
N ASN A 353 -8.43 12.06 -8.68
CA ASN A 353 -7.19 12.64 -8.19
C ASN A 353 -6.12 12.66 -9.27
N TYR A 354 -5.11 13.51 -9.10
CA TYR A 354 -3.94 13.70 -9.95
C TYR A 354 -4.34 13.94 -11.42
N LYS A 355 -4.05 13.01 -12.32
CA LYS A 355 -4.35 13.11 -13.75
C LYS A 355 -5.66 12.43 -14.17
N LEU A 356 -6.30 11.69 -13.27
CA LEU A 356 -7.55 10.99 -13.53
C LEU A 356 -8.70 11.69 -12.82
N GLN A 357 -9.25 12.72 -13.47
CA GLN A 357 -10.31 13.57 -12.93
C GLN A 357 -11.58 13.57 -13.80
N ASP A 358 -11.62 12.79 -14.86
CA ASP A 358 -12.69 12.74 -15.86
C ASP A 358 -13.85 11.80 -15.50
N ARG A 359 -13.83 11.19 -14.31
CA ARG A 359 -14.84 10.23 -13.86
C ARG A 359 -15.22 10.44 -12.40
N PRO A 360 -16.44 10.04 -11.99
CA PRO A 360 -16.90 10.20 -10.61
C PRO A 360 -16.16 9.29 -9.64
N GLU A 361 -16.34 9.52 -8.35
CA GLU A 361 -16.02 8.55 -7.31
C GLU A 361 -16.77 7.23 -7.55
N THR A 362 -16.23 6.13 -7.06
CA THR A 362 -16.86 4.81 -7.23
C THR A 362 -18.20 4.77 -6.50
N PRO A 363 -19.32 4.50 -7.19
CA PRO A 363 -20.62 4.31 -6.54
C PRO A 363 -20.56 3.16 -5.53
N PHE A 364 -21.23 3.32 -4.40
CA PHE A 364 -21.27 2.27 -3.37
C PHE A 364 -21.83 0.94 -3.91
N SER A 365 -22.85 1.01 -4.78
CA SER A 365 -23.41 -0.16 -5.46
C SER A 365 -22.40 -0.94 -6.29
N THR A 366 -21.43 -0.26 -6.92
CA THR A 366 -20.34 -0.91 -7.66
C THR A 366 -19.42 -1.69 -6.71
N LEU A 367 -19.10 -1.12 -5.54
CA LEU A 367 -18.31 -1.82 -4.52
C LEU A 367 -19.06 -3.01 -3.92
N GLN A 368 -20.36 -2.87 -3.69
CA GLN A 368 -21.22 -3.97 -3.23
C GLN A 368 -21.29 -5.12 -4.25
N ARG A 369 -21.40 -4.78 -5.55
CA ARG A 369 -21.35 -5.74 -6.65
C ARG A 369 -20.01 -6.47 -6.69
N ALA A 370 -18.89 -5.75 -6.59
CA ALA A 370 -17.56 -6.34 -6.54
C ALA A 370 -17.41 -7.31 -5.34
N ALA A 371 -17.84 -6.90 -4.17
CA ALA A 371 -17.81 -7.73 -2.97
C ALA A 371 -18.73 -8.97 -3.09
N LYS A 372 -19.88 -8.85 -3.73
CA LYS A 372 -20.77 -9.97 -4.01
C LYS A 372 -20.09 -10.99 -4.93
N ILE A 373 -19.49 -10.55 -6.05
CA ILE A 373 -18.75 -11.41 -6.97
C ILE A 373 -17.62 -12.14 -6.24
N ALA A 374 -16.83 -11.47 -5.41
CA ALA A 374 -15.75 -12.09 -4.66
C ALA A 374 -16.26 -13.19 -3.72
N LYS A 375 -17.37 -12.96 -3.04
CA LYS A 375 -18.02 -13.99 -2.18
C LYS A 375 -18.58 -15.16 -2.98
N GLU A 376 -19.17 -14.90 -4.14
CA GLU A 376 -19.65 -15.96 -5.07
C GLU A 376 -18.52 -16.85 -5.56
N GLU A 377 -17.32 -16.28 -5.79
CA GLU A 377 -16.12 -17.03 -6.16
C GLU A 377 -15.46 -17.76 -4.97
N GLY A 378 -15.98 -17.55 -3.74
CA GLY A 378 -15.56 -18.27 -2.55
C GLY A 378 -14.50 -17.56 -1.69
N ILE A 379 -14.20 -16.28 -1.93
CA ILE A 379 -13.34 -15.51 -1.02
C ILE A 379 -14.08 -15.29 0.31
N LYS A 380 -13.51 -15.78 1.41
CA LYS A 380 -14.17 -15.78 2.72
C LYS A 380 -14.24 -14.42 3.40
N TYR A 381 -13.21 -13.60 3.22
CA TYR A 381 -13.08 -12.32 3.90
C TYR A 381 -13.02 -11.18 2.88
N VAL A 382 -14.14 -10.48 2.73
CA VAL A 382 -14.29 -9.41 1.74
C VAL A 382 -14.76 -8.14 2.45
N TYR A 383 -14.01 -7.07 2.29
CA TYR A 383 -14.23 -5.78 2.91
C TYR A 383 -14.47 -4.69 1.87
N ILE A 384 -15.23 -3.66 2.24
CA ILE A 384 -15.40 -2.45 1.43
C ILE A 384 -14.86 -1.28 2.24
N GLY A 385 -13.81 -0.67 1.77
CA GLY A 385 -13.12 0.43 2.43
C GLY A 385 -13.35 1.79 1.76
N ASN A 386 -12.96 2.84 2.47
CA ASN A 386 -13.05 4.22 2.02
C ASN A 386 -14.49 4.69 1.75
N VAL A 387 -15.45 4.16 2.51
CA VAL A 387 -16.88 4.49 2.47
C VAL A 387 -17.43 4.65 3.88
N TRP A 388 -18.49 5.48 4.00
CA TRP A 388 -19.25 5.64 5.24
C TRP A 388 -20.47 4.68 5.19
N ALA A 389 -20.25 3.41 5.54
CA ALA A 389 -21.34 2.44 5.61
C ALA A 389 -21.11 1.50 6.79
N GLU A 390 -22.16 1.16 7.54
CA GLU A 390 -22.04 0.28 8.70
C GLU A 390 -21.85 -1.17 8.27
N GLY A 391 -20.98 -1.90 8.96
CA GLY A 391 -20.80 -3.34 8.81
C GLY A 391 -19.97 -3.79 7.61
N VAL A 392 -19.55 -2.88 6.71
CA VAL A 392 -18.80 -3.25 5.49
C VAL A 392 -17.32 -3.57 5.75
N GLU A 393 -16.83 -3.17 6.91
CA GLU A 393 -15.46 -3.47 7.39
C GLU A 393 -15.47 -4.47 8.57
N ASP A 394 -16.65 -4.96 8.96
CA ASP A 394 -16.76 -5.95 10.04
C ASP A 394 -16.24 -7.32 9.59
N THR A 395 -15.55 -8.00 10.50
CA THR A 395 -15.14 -9.39 10.27
C THR A 395 -16.25 -10.33 10.76
N LEU A 396 -16.75 -11.17 9.86
CA LEU A 396 -17.75 -12.20 10.19
C LEU A 396 -17.10 -13.56 10.23
N CYS A 397 -17.61 -14.45 11.08
CA CYS A 397 -17.22 -15.86 11.10
C CYS A 397 -17.71 -16.54 9.82
N PRO A 398 -16.84 -17.24 9.06
CA PRO A 398 -17.25 -17.89 7.82
C PRO A 398 -18.22 -19.08 8.05
N ASP A 399 -18.20 -19.69 9.25
CA ASP A 399 -19.01 -20.86 9.55
C ASP A 399 -20.35 -20.49 10.22
N CYS A 400 -20.32 -19.66 11.29
CA CYS A 400 -21.55 -19.37 12.03
C CYS A 400 -22.18 -18.01 11.68
N GLY A 401 -21.55 -17.21 10.82
CA GLY A 401 -22.03 -15.90 10.36
C GLY A 401 -22.01 -14.79 11.43
N LYS A 402 -21.63 -15.08 12.67
CA LYS A 402 -21.60 -14.06 13.74
C LYS A 402 -20.49 -13.07 13.52
N ARG A 403 -20.75 -11.80 13.89
CA ARG A 403 -19.78 -10.72 13.84
C ARG A 403 -18.70 -10.97 14.89
N LEU A 404 -17.44 -11.03 14.42
CA LEU A 404 -16.27 -11.26 15.24
C LEU A 404 -15.54 -9.97 15.59
N VAL A 405 -15.33 -9.10 14.61
CA VAL A 405 -14.72 -7.78 14.85
C VAL A 405 -15.66 -6.73 14.30
N ARG A 406 -16.13 -5.85 15.19
CA ARG A 406 -16.94 -4.69 14.80
C ARG A 406 -16.03 -3.50 14.58
N ARG A 407 -16.19 -2.87 13.43
CA ARG A 407 -15.42 -1.66 13.11
C ARG A 407 -16.34 -0.49 12.79
N ARG A 408 -15.88 0.69 13.17
CA ARG A 408 -16.46 1.96 12.73
C ARG A 408 -15.35 2.83 12.23
N LEU A 409 -15.31 3.07 10.93
CA LEU A 409 -14.14 3.66 10.27
C LEU A 409 -12.89 2.80 10.58
N MET A 410 -11.80 3.41 11.02
CA MET A 410 -10.54 2.76 11.37
C MET A 410 -10.46 2.37 12.87
N SER A 411 -11.59 2.31 13.59
CA SER A 411 -11.61 1.97 15.02
C SER A 411 -12.27 0.62 15.24
N VAL A 412 -11.62 -0.24 16.00
CA VAL A 412 -12.19 -1.50 16.49
C VAL A 412 -13.03 -1.21 17.73
N LEU A 413 -14.30 -1.57 17.69
CA LEU A 413 -15.26 -1.39 18.78
C LEU A 413 -15.44 -2.66 19.61
N GLU A 414 -15.43 -3.83 18.95
CA GLU A 414 -15.61 -5.14 19.58
C GLU A 414 -14.69 -6.16 18.88
N ASN A 415 -14.15 -7.11 19.65
CA ASN A 415 -13.36 -8.21 19.10
C ASN A 415 -13.69 -9.52 19.86
N HIS A 416 -14.32 -10.45 19.14
CA HIS A 416 -14.75 -11.78 19.60
C HIS A 416 -13.87 -12.91 19.05
N ILE A 417 -12.60 -12.59 18.68
CA ILE A 417 -11.60 -13.59 18.31
C ILE A 417 -10.68 -13.81 19.50
N LYS A 418 -10.66 -15.02 20.01
CA LYS A 418 -9.79 -15.44 21.13
C LYS A 418 -8.88 -16.57 20.67
N ASP A 419 -7.58 -16.40 20.87
CA ASP A 419 -6.55 -17.36 20.45
C ASP A 419 -6.69 -17.79 18.97
N GLY A 420 -6.99 -16.84 18.09
CA GLY A 420 -7.19 -17.08 16.67
C GLY A 420 -8.46 -17.85 16.32
N LYS A 421 -9.44 -17.94 17.23
CA LYS A 421 -10.69 -18.67 17.04
C LYS A 421 -11.92 -17.82 17.29
N CYS A 422 -12.99 -18.13 16.57
CA CYS A 422 -14.32 -17.59 16.82
C CYS A 422 -14.76 -17.90 18.26
N GLU A 423 -15.11 -16.90 19.05
CA GLU A 423 -15.58 -17.08 20.43
C GLU A 423 -16.85 -17.94 20.50
N PHE A 424 -17.70 -17.91 19.47
CA PHE A 424 -19.02 -18.53 19.45
C PHE A 424 -19.00 -20.01 18.99
N CYS A 425 -18.30 -20.33 17.88
CA CYS A 425 -18.30 -21.67 17.31
C CYS A 425 -16.92 -22.36 17.28
N LYS A 426 -15.90 -21.67 17.76
CA LYS A 426 -14.51 -22.16 17.86
C LYS A 426 -13.79 -22.40 16.53
N THR A 427 -14.39 -22.04 15.40
CA THR A 427 -13.73 -22.06 14.10
C THR A 427 -12.45 -21.23 14.11
N SER A 428 -11.38 -21.74 13.53
CA SER A 428 -10.11 -21.03 13.39
C SER A 428 -10.28 -19.86 12.40
N ILE A 429 -9.84 -18.68 12.80
CA ILE A 429 -9.90 -17.47 11.99
C ILE A 429 -8.46 -17.08 11.59
N PRO A 430 -8.11 -17.23 10.31
CA PRO A 430 -6.78 -16.86 9.83
C PRO A 430 -6.44 -15.41 10.12
N GLY A 431 -5.23 -15.15 10.62
CA GLY A 431 -4.78 -13.80 11.00
C GLY A 431 -3.68 -13.82 12.06
N VAL A 432 -3.20 -12.64 12.39
CA VAL A 432 -2.29 -12.38 13.51
C VAL A 432 -3.06 -11.60 14.56
N TRP A 433 -3.47 -12.25 15.64
CA TRP A 433 -4.43 -11.73 16.60
C TRP A 433 -3.79 -11.25 17.91
N SER A 434 -2.50 -11.52 18.11
CA SER A 434 -1.72 -11.06 19.27
C SER A 434 -0.27 -10.76 18.89
N LEU A 435 0.40 -9.90 19.66
CA LEU A 435 1.81 -9.58 19.46
C LEU A 435 2.75 -10.78 19.68
N ASN A 436 2.31 -11.73 20.49
CA ASN A 436 3.07 -12.94 20.81
C ASN A 436 2.89 -14.06 19.79
N SER A 437 2.07 -13.87 18.76
CA SER A 437 1.95 -14.82 17.65
C SER A 437 3.29 -14.85 16.90
N SER A 438 4.04 -15.96 17.03
CA SER A 438 5.24 -16.22 16.21
C SER A 438 4.83 -16.47 14.76
N LYS A 439 5.68 -16.03 13.80
CA LYS A 439 5.60 -16.49 12.41
C LYS A 439 5.65 -18.02 12.34
#